data_671692651b0e167c0ed1ded7a39523ba
#
_entry.id   671692651b0e167c0ed1ded7a39523ba
#
_cell.length_a   1.000
_cell.length_b   1.000
_cell.length_c   1.000
_cell.angle_alpha   90.00
_cell.angle_beta   90.00
_cell.angle_gamma   90.00
#
_symmetry.space_group_name_H-M   'P 1'
#
loop_
_entity.id
_entity.type
_entity.pdbx_description
1 polymer ?
#
loop_
_entity_poly.entity_id
_entity_poly.type
_entity_poly.pdbx_seq_one_letter_code
_entity_poly.pdbx_strand_id
1 'polypeptide(L)'
;MLHHYVFIKYQPDTPAEHIQAFCQKMLALPASIAEIQQLEIGHDVLHDERSWDLMLIMQFESIEALRKYQQHPEHQATAQFNSPQVANVGSLDFWGRGKIA
;
A
#
# COMPACT_ATOMS: atom_id res chain seq x y z
N MET A 1 -0.26 -9.30 -14.92
CA MET A 1 0.29 -8.85 -13.65
C MET A 1 -0.70 -9.04 -12.52
N LEU A 2 -0.22 -9.39 -11.36
CA LEU A 2 -1.01 -9.41 -10.15
C LEU A 2 -1.11 -7.98 -9.63
N HIS A 3 -2.34 -7.50 -9.49
CA HIS A 3 -2.63 -6.19 -8.89
C HIS A 3 -2.91 -6.39 -7.41
N HIS A 4 -2.23 -5.59 -6.59
CA HIS A 4 -2.35 -5.66 -5.13
C HIS A 4 -2.73 -4.27 -4.64
N TYR A 5 -3.98 -4.12 -4.20
CA TYR A 5 -4.51 -2.84 -3.73
C TYR A 5 -4.73 -2.95 -2.23
N VAL A 6 -4.20 -1.99 -1.49
CA VAL A 6 -4.33 -1.94 -0.03
C VAL A 6 -5.02 -0.64 0.34
N PHE A 7 -6.06 -0.74 1.15
CA PHE A 7 -6.85 0.39 1.62
C PHE A 7 -6.51 0.64 3.09
N ILE A 8 -6.18 1.87 3.44
CA ILE A 8 -5.77 2.22 4.80
C ILE A 8 -6.66 3.33 5.35
N LYS A 9 -7.18 3.09 6.55
CA LYS A 9 -7.90 4.08 7.33
C LYS A 9 -7.09 4.37 8.59
N TYR A 10 -6.77 5.62 8.82
CA TYR A 10 -6.00 6.03 10.00
C TYR A 10 -6.91 6.41 11.16
N GLN A 11 -6.36 6.35 12.37
CA GLN A 11 -7.03 6.92 13.54
C GLN A 11 -7.26 8.41 13.32
N PRO A 12 -8.37 8.98 13.87
CA PRO A 12 -8.74 10.37 13.56
C PRO A 12 -7.67 11.41 13.93
N ASP A 13 -6.86 11.15 14.94
CA ASP A 13 -5.86 12.09 15.42
C ASP A 13 -4.46 11.83 14.85
N THR A 14 -4.35 11.03 13.81
CA THR A 14 -3.06 10.73 13.21
C THR A 14 -2.46 11.99 12.59
N PRO A 15 -1.22 12.37 12.96
CA PRO A 15 -0.60 13.55 12.39
C PRO A 15 -0.34 13.40 10.89
N ALA A 16 -0.51 14.49 10.15
CA ALA A 16 -0.21 14.49 8.71
C ALA A 16 1.24 14.09 8.42
N GLU A 17 2.17 14.47 9.31
CA GLU A 17 3.59 14.12 9.17
C GLU A 17 3.82 12.61 9.19
N HIS A 18 3.03 11.88 9.99
CA HIS A 18 3.13 10.42 10.03
C HIS A 18 2.75 9.83 8.68
N ILE A 19 1.64 10.30 8.11
CA ILE A 19 1.15 9.78 6.83
C ILE A 19 2.15 10.10 5.73
N GLN A 20 2.71 11.30 5.71
CA GLN A 20 3.75 11.67 4.76
C GLN A 20 4.98 10.79 4.90
N ALA A 21 5.43 10.54 6.13
CA ALA A 21 6.58 9.68 6.38
C ALA A 21 6.33 8.24 5.89
N PHE A 22 5.13 7.71 6.16
CA PHE A 22 4.77 6.40 5.66
C PHE A 22 4.81 6.33 4.13
N CYS A 23 4.23 7.33 3.47
CA CYS A 23 4.23 7.38 2.01
C CYS A 23 5.65 7.44 1.44
N GLN A 24 6.52 8.23 2.06
CA GLN A 24 7.93 8.30 1.63
C GLN A 24 8.65 6.97 1.80
N LYS A 25 8.40 6.27 2.91
CA LYS A 25 8.97 4.94 3.15
C LYS A 25 8.48 3.94 2.11
N MET A 26 7.18 3.96 1.79
CA MET A 26 6.62 3.09 0.75
C MET A 26 7.25 3.37 -0.62
N LEU A 27 7.35 4.65 -0.99
CA LEU A 27 7.89 5.03 -2.29
C LEU A 27 9.38 4.69 -2.43
N ALA A 28 10.09 4.50 -1.33
CA ALA A 28 11.49 4.09 -1.34
C ALA A 28 11.65 2.57 -1.51
N LEU A 29 10.61 1.76 -1.23
CA LEU A 29 10.71 0.31 -1.26
C LEU A 29 11.11 -0.28 -2.62
N PRO A 30 10.63 0.25 -3.77
CA PRO A 30 11.02 -0.35 -5.05
C PRO A 30 12.51 -0.35 -5.33
N ALA A 31 13.27 0.57 -4.74
CA ALA A 31 14.72 0.60 -4.90
C ALA A 31 15.40 -0.60 -4.21
N SER A 32 14.78 -1.16 -3.18
CA SER A 32 15.33 -2.25 -2.38
C SER A 32 14.65 -3.58 -2.64
N ILE A 33 13.39 -3.56 -3.11
CA ILE A 33 12.57 -4.77 -3.29
C ILE A 33 12.24 -4.91 -4.76
N ALA A 34 13.03 -5.73 -5.45
CA ALA A 34 12.94 -5.87 -6.91
C ALA A 34 11.60 -6.46 -7.36
N GLU A 35 10.88 -7.17 -6.49
CA GLU A 35 9.60 -7.77 -6.81
C GLU A 35 8.50 -6.74 -7.10
N ILE A 36 8.65 -5.50 -6.62
CA ILE A 36 7.67 -4.45 -6.87
C ILE A 36 7.83 -3.96 -8.31
N GLN A 37 6.84 -4.24 -9.15
CA GLN A 37 6.86 -3.81 -10.55
C GLN A 37 6.34 -2.40 -10.73
N GLN A 38 5.32 -2.03 -9.98
CA GLN A 38 4.76 -0.69 -9.95
C GLN A 38 4.22 -0.38 -8.57
N LEU A 39 4.29 0.90 -8.20
CA LEU A 39 3.73 1.40 -6.95
C LEU A 39 3.21 2.81 -7.17
N GLU A 40 1.96 3.01 -6.83
CA GLU A 40 1.32 4.32 -6.80
C GLU A 40 0.57 4.45 -5.48
N ILE A 41 0.48 5.66 -4.94
CA ILE A 41 -0.27 5.91 -3.71
C ILE A 41 -1.36 6.93 -4.03
N GLY A 42 -2.62 6.55 -3.77
CA GLY A 42 -3.75 7.44 -3.90
C GLY A 42 -4.16 8.00 -2.54
N HIS A 43 -4.39 9.30 -2.50
CA HIS A 43 -4.90 9.98 -1.30
C HIS A 43 -6.36 10.31 -1.49
N ASP A 44 -7.17 10.07 -0.47
CA ASP A 44 -8.58 10.44 -0.54
C ASP A 44 -8.74 11.96 -0.65
N VAL A 45 -9.73 12.39 -1.41
CA VAL A 45 -10.03 13.80 -1.60
C VAL A 45 -11.46 14.17 -1.23
N LEU A 46 -12.32 13.18 -0.96
CA LEU A 46 -13.73 13.45 -0.64
C LEU A 46 -13.99 13.58 0.85
N HIS A 47 -13.28 12.80 1.65
CA HIS A 47 -13.44 12.77 3.11
C HIS A 47 -14.88 12.48 3.55
N ASP A 48 -15.55 11.59 2.81
CA ASP A 48 -16.90 11.14 3.16
C ASP A 48 -16.84 10.08 4.26
N GLU A 49 -17.99 9.78 4.82
CA GLU A 49 -18.10 8.79 5.89
C GLU A 49 -17.55 7.42 5.51
N ARG A 50 -17.66 7.04 4.22
CA ARG A 50 -17.19 5.74 3.73
C ARG A 50 -15.78 5.80 3.14
N SER A 51 -15.14 6.96 3.17
CA SER A 51 -13.84 7.13 2.51
C SER A 51 -12.73 6.45 3.31
N TRP A 52 -11.84 5.76 2.60
CA TRP A 52 -10.54 5.37 3.13
C TRP A 52 -9.61 6.58 3.03
N ASP A 53 -8.46 6.52 3.69
CA ASP A 53 -7.52 7.65 3.65
C ASP A 53 -6.49 7.49 2.55
N LEU A 54 -5.96 6.28 2.37
CA LEU A 54 -4.96 5.97 1.37
C LEU A 54 -5.31 4.69 0.63
N MET A 55 -4.86 4.61 -0.62
CA MET A 55 -4.81 3.35 -1.34
C MET A 55 -3.41 3.14 -1.90
N LEU A 56 -2.82 1.98 -1.59
CA LEU A 56 -1.57 1.55 -2.21
C LEU A 56 -1.95 0.74 -3.45
N ILE A 57 -1.40 1.13 -4.59
CA ILE A 57 -1.71 0.52 -5.88
C ILE A 57 -0.43 -0.12 -6.39
N MET A 58 -0.35 -1.44 -6.35
CA MET A 58 0.89 -2.14 -6.63
C MET A 58 0.69 -3.24 -7.66
N GLN A 59 1.76 -3.59 -8.36
CA GLN A 59 1.76 -4.71 -9.29
C GLN A 59 2.97 -5.60 -9.04
N PHE A 60 2.73 -6.91 -9.16
CA PHE A 60 3.74 -7.96 -9.01
C PHE A 60 3.57 -8.96 -10.15
N GLU A 61 4.66 -9.66 -10.50
CA GLU A 61 4.59 -10.67 -11.57
C GLU A 61 3.77 -11.89 -11.15
N SER A 62 3.77 -12.21 -9.85
CA SER A 62 3.17 -13.45 -9.35
C SER A 62 2.81 -13.32 -7.88
N ILE A 63 2.03 -14.27 -7.38
CA ILE A 63 1.72 -14.38 -5.95
C ILE A 63 3.03 -14.63 -5.17
N GLU A 64 3.94 -15.42 -5.73
CA GLU A 64 5.22 -15.65 -5.08
C GLU A 64 6.01 -14.36 -4.88
N ALA A 65 6.02 -13.50 -5.90
CA ALA A 65 6.69 -12.20 -5.81
C ALA A 65 6.05 -11.32 -4.74
N LEU A 66 4.71 -11.31 -4.67
CA LEU A 66 3.99 -10.59 -3.62
C LEU A 66 4.38 -11.11 -2.23
N ARG A 67 4.46 -12.42 -2.05
CA ARG A 67 4.83 -13.00 -0.75
C ARG A 67 6.26 -12.65 -0.36
N LYS A 68 7.19 -12.62 -1.31
CA LYS A 68 8.57 -12.17 -1.05
C LYS A 68 8.60 -10.72 -0.57
N TYR A 69 7.83 -9.86 -1.23
CA TYR A 69 7.69 -8.47 -0.82
C TYR A 69 7.16 -8.38 0.61
N GLN A 70 6.10 -9.12 0.92
CA GLN A 70 5.47 -9.08 2.24
C GLN A 70 6.43 -9.54 3.36
N GLN A 71 7.32 -10.47 3.06
CA GLN A 71 8.28 -10.99 4.02
C GLN A 71 9.57 -10.18 4.09
N HIS A 72 9.77 -9.25 3.18
CA HIS A 72 11.00 -8.47 3.12
C HIS A 72 11.13 -7.60 4.38
N PRO A 73 12.31 -7.56 5.02
CA PRO A 73 12.49 -6.80 6.25
C PRO A 73 12.13 -5.31 6.13
N GLU A 74 12.40 -4.69 4.99
CA GLU A 74 12.07 -3.28 4.79
C GLU A 74 10.58 -3.05 4.68
N HIS A 75 9.84 -3.98 4.06
CA HIS A 75 8.38 -3.89 4.06
C HIS A 75 7.84 -4.04 5.48
N GLN A 76 8.35 -5.03 6.21
CA GLN A 76 7.88 -5.28 7.58
C GLN A 76 8.16 -4.08 8.48
N ALA A 77 9.32 -3.44 8.35
CA ALA A 77 9.64 -2.25 9.11
C ALA A 77 8.71 -1.09 8.79
N THR A 78 8.38 -0.91 7.51
CA THR A 78 7.46 0.14 7.07
C THR A 78 6.05 -0.11 7.60
N ALA A 79 5.59 -1.37 7.56
CA ALA A 79 4.28 -1.73 8.10
C ALA A 79 4.22 -1.53 9.62
N GLN A 80 5.28 -1.89 10.34
CA GLN A 80 5.35 -1.70 11.78
C GLN A 80 5.36 -0.23 12.17
N PHE A 81 6.04 0.61 11.38
CA PHE A 81 6.01 2.06 11.59
C PHE A 81 4.58 2.60 11.50
N ASN A 82 3.81 2.10 10.53
CA ASN A 82 2.47 2.61 10.24
C ASN A 82 1.40 2.08 11.19
N SER A 83 1.55 0.85 11.65
CA SER A 83 0.52 0.08 12.34
C SER A 83 -0.11 0.78 13.55
N PRO A 84 0.66 1.46 14.44
CA PRO A 84 0.04 2.09 15.62
C PRO A 84 -1.00 3.16 15.29
N GLN A 85 -0.92 3.75 14.10
CA GLN A 85 -1.84 4.81 13.69
C GLN A 85 -2.99 4.30 12.83
N VAL A 86 -2.98 3.03 12.44
CA VAL A 86 -3.98 2.48 11.53
C VAL A 86 -5.23 2.06 12.31
N ALA A 87 -6.39 2.58 11.88
CA ALA A 87 -7.67 2.17 12.42
C ALA A 87 -8.20 0.92 11.72
N ASN A 88 -8.00 0.83 10.41
CA ASN A 88 -8.49 -0.29 9.61
C ASN A 88 -7.66 -0.43 8.35
N VAL A 89 -7.50 -1.66 7.88
CA VAL A 89 -6.79 -1.95 6.63
C VAL A 89 -7.53 -3.07 5.90
N GLY A 90 -7.58 -2.96 4.59
CA GLY A 90 -8.16 -3.99 3.73
C GLY A 90 -7.33 -4.16 2.49
N SER A 91 -7.53 -5.25 1.78
CA SER A 91 -6.81 -5.50 0.54
C SER A 91 -7.67 -6.22 -0.47
N LEU A 92 -7.31 -6.06 -1.74
CA LEU A 92 -7.90 -6.78 -2.84
C LEU A 92 -6.80 -7.12 -3.82
N ASP A 93 -6.71 -8.40 -4.17
CA ASP A 93 -5.70 -8.90 -5.09
C ASP A 93 -6.39 -9.56 -6.27
N PHE A 94 -5.99 -9.20 -7.50
CA PHE A 94 -6.61 -9.76 -8.68
C PHE A 94 -5.63 -9.75 -9.86
N TRP A 95 -5.87 -10.66 -10.80
CA TRP A 95 -5.08 -10.70 -12.03
C TRP A 95 -5.62 -9.65 -12.98
N GLY A 96 -4.78 -8.65 -13.24
CA GLY A 96 -5.11 -7.59 -14.17
C GLY A 96 -5.04 -8.07 -15.60
N ARG A 97 -5.89 -7.51 -16.44
CA ARG A 97 -5.87 -7.74 -17.88
C ARG A 97 -5.59 -6.43 -18.57
N GLY A 98 -4.87 -6.45 -19.64
CA GLY A 98 -4.53 -5.23 -20.34
C GLY A 98 -5.75 -4.38 -20.67
N LYS A 99 -6.87 -5.03 -20.96
CA LYS A 99 -8.15 -4.36 -21.16
C LYS A 99 -9.27 -5.36 -21.03
N ILE A 100 -10.47 -4.83 -20.78
CA ILE A 100 -11.68 -5.65 -20.72
C ILE A 100 -12.12 -5.95 -22.15
N ALA A 101 -12.29 -7.23 -22.43
CA ALA A 101 -12.76 -7.68 -23.73
C ALA A 101 -14.29 -7.53 -23.81
#